data_346e2fd9baf8a33f7e4303aac5f89925
#
_entry.id   346e2fd9baf8a33f7e4303aac5f89925
#
_cell.length_a   1.000
_cell.length_b   1.000
_cell.length_c   1.000
_cell.angle_alpha   90.00
_cell.angle_beta   90.00
_cell.angle_gamma   90.00
#
_symmetry.space_group_name_H-M   'P 1'
#
loop_
_entity.id
_entity.type
_entity.pdbx_description
1 polymer ?
#
loop_
_entity_poly.entity_id
_entity_poly.type
_entity_poly.pdbx_seq_one_letter_code
_entity_poly.pdbx_strand_id
1 'polypeptide(L)'
;MIPGILRKTSALLAGFALLAAPALSQNTTPAPAEPRRLHVELTLEEAIRAAQEQSIAAMVAKYTFLSSYWSFRSFRASRLPSLNLSGEVLSFDRSLRLLQDYDTGEMRYLENYNLQNTIGLSIRQNIALTGGTLQLYSSLNRLDQFAPKDSKSYYSQPITLSYTQPLFAYNQFKWDKKIAPKEYELAKRTYIEAMEDVTTQAVSYYFALLLSKTRHEIAVKNYDNTKALYAIAEKRLK
;
A
#
# COMPACT_ATOMS: atom_id res chain seq x y z
N MET A 1 2.27 -55.87 -30.67
CA MET A 1 3.12 -55.12 -31.61
C MET A 1 2.95 -53.64 -31.31
N ILE A 2 3.64 -53.09 -30.30
CA ILE A 2 4.94 -52.40 -30.30
C ILE A 2 4.92 -51.02 -30.99
N PRO A 3 5.65 -50.01 -30.54
CA PRO A 3 5.91 -49.44 -29.20
C PRO A 3 5.59 -47.93 -29.15
N GLY A 4 5.43 -47.34 -28.02
CA GLY A 4 6.39 -46.60 -27.26
C GLY A 4 6.78 -45.22 -27.81
N ILE A 5 6.44 -44.17 -27.11
CA ILE A 5 7.32 -43.00 -26.95
C ILE A 5 7.09 -42.44 -25.55
N LEU A 6 8.02 -42.82 -24.65
CA LEU A 6 8.37 -42.08 -23.46
C LEU A 6 8.99 -40.76 -23.88
N ARG A 7 8.45 -39.63 -23.53
CA ARG A 7 9.16 -38.36 -23.56
C ARG A 7 9.32 -37.82 -22.16
N LYS A 8 10.57 -37.91 -21.72
CA LYS A 8 11.15 -37.39 -20.49
C LYS A 8 10.84 -35.89 -20.33
N THR A 9 10.18 -35.54 -19.26
CA THR A 9 10.24 -34.15 -18.74
C THR A 9 11.26 -34.14 -17.62
N SER A 10 12.45 -33.63 -17.94
CA SER A 10 13.55 -33.41 -17.02
C SER A 10 13.15 -32.31 -16.04
N ALA A 11 13.06 -32.65 -14.76
CA ALA A 11 12.98 -31.69 -13.67
C ALA A 11 14.34 -30.98 -13.56
N LEU A 12 14.37 -29.69 -13.85
CA LEU A 12 15.48 -28.78 -13.54
C LEU A 12 15.42 -28.40 -12.06
N LEU A 13 16.06 -29.24 -11.23
CA LEU A 13 16.49 -28.87 -9.90
C LEU A 13 17.78 -28.06 -10.04
N ALA A 14 17.67 -26.72 -10.06
CA ALA A 14 18.81 -25.83 -9.95
C ALA A 14 19.32 -25.88 -8.51
N GLY A 15 20.37 -26.66 -8.27
CA GLY A 15 21.13 -26.68 -7.03
C GLY A 15 21.84 -25.34 -6.83
N PHE A 16 21.48 -24.65 -5.77
CA PHE A 16 22.19 -23.46 -5.28
C PHE A 16 23.47 -23.97 -4.56
N ALA A 17 24.58 -24.05 -5.29
CA ALA A 17 25.88 -24.28 -4.70
C ALA A 17 26.37 -22.99 -4.05
N LEU A 18 26.32 -22.93 -2.71
CA LEU A 18 26.97 -21.90 -1.91
C LEU A 18 28.49 -22.09 -2.04
N LEU A 19 29.13 -21.31 -2.89
CA LEU A 19 30.59 -21.12 -2.89
C LEU A 19 30.95 -20.22 -1.70
N ALA A 20 31.32 -20.83 -0.58
CA ALA A 20 31.98 -20.15 0.52
C ALA A 20 33.40 -19.79 0.10
N ALA A 21 33.62 -18.57 -0.38
CA ALA A 21 34.94 -17.98 -0.52
C ALA A 21 35.44 -17.53 0.85
N PRO A 22 36.64 -17.87 1.29
CA PRO A 22 37.22 -17.32 2.51
C PRO A 22 37.51 -15.85 2.28
N ALA A 23 36.72 -14.97 2.92
CA ALA A 23 37.03 -13.54 3.00
C ALA A 23 38.30 -13.40 3.86
N LEU A 24 39.43 -13.20 3.24
CA LEU A 24 40.61 -12.64 3.90
C LEU A 24 40.25 -11.20 4.34
N SER A 25 39.80 -11.10 5.56
CA SER A 25 39.60 -9.81 6.22
C SER A 25 40.95 -9.15 6.42
N GLN A 26 41.32 -8.27 5.49
CA GLN A 26 42.39 -7.31 5.74
C GLN A 26 41.83 -6.30 6.71
N ASN A 27 42.18 -6.47 8.00
CA ASN A 27 42.00 -5.48 9.06
C ASN A 27 42.92 -4.28 8.78
N THR A 28 42.58 -3.48 7.78
CA THR A 28 43.07 -2.11 7.68
C THR A 28 42.14 -1.27 8.57
N THR A 29 42.56 -1.05 9.81
CA THR A 29 41.98 -0.05 10.68
C THR A 29 42.08 1.29 9.94
N PRO A 30 40.98 1.88 9.46
CA PRO A 30 41.03 3.20 8.87
C PRO A 30 41.48 4.15 9.97
N ALA A 31 42.59 4.90 9.70
CA ALA A 31 42.98 6.01 10.55
C ALA A 31 41.75 6.90 10.80
N PRO A 32 41.52 7.40 12.01
CA PRO A 32 40.40 8.26 12.30
C PRO A 32 40.43 9.45 11.34
N ALA A 33 39.51 9.43 10.38
CA ALA A 33 39.34 10.55 9.46
C ALA A 33 39.02 11.76 10.30
N GLU A 34 39.89 12.79 10.27
CA GLU A 34 39.59 14.07 10.89
C GLU A 34 38.22 14.53 10.43
N PRO A 35 37.35 14.97 11.35
CA PRO A 35 35.99 15.39 10.99
C PRO A 35 36.13 16.55 10.01
N ARG A 36 35.80 16.30 8.76
CA ARG A 36 35.76 17.30 7.70
C ARG A 36 34.74 18.35 8.14
N ARG A 37 35.23 19.48 8.68
CA ARG A 37 34.37 20.59 9.07
C ARG A 37 33.79 21.18 7.80
N LEU A 38 32.59 20.73 7.44
CA LEU A 38 31.80 21.34 6.37
C LEU A 38 31.42 22.75 6.88
N HIS A 39 32.02 23.76 6.31
CA HIS A 39 31.61 25.14 6.54
C HIS A 39 30.41 25.39 5.63
N VAL A 40 29.21 25.30 6.18
CA VAL A 40 27.97 25.56 5.46
C VAL A 40 27.48 26.94 5.86
N GLU A 41 27.48 27.86 4.92
CA GLU A 41 26.81 29.14 5.09
C GLU A 41 25.33 28.89 4.76
N LEU A 42 24.47 29.09 5.74
CA LEU A 42 23.04 28.85 5.62
C LEU A 42 22.30 30.16 5.84
N THR A 43 21.64 30.66 4.81
CA THR A 43 20.72 31.78 4.93
C THR A 43 19.36 31.32 5.46
N LEU A 44 18.55 32.24 6.01
CA LEU A 44 17.21 31.90 6.46
C LEU A 44 16.36 31.34 5.34
N GLU A 45 16.47 31.90 4.14
CA GLU A 45 15.70 31.46 2.98
C GLU A 45 16.07 30.06 2.52
N GLU A 46 17.37 29.73 2.52
CA GLU A 46 17.87 28.39 2.23
C GLU A 46 17.44 27.36 3.29
N ALA A 47 17.44 27.77 4.58
CA ALA A 47 16.97 26.91 5.66
C ALA A 47 15.47 26.57 5.51
N ILE A 48 14.64 27.55 5.16
CA ILE A 48 13.22 27.35 4.89
C ILE A 48 13.02 26.42 3.68
N ARG A 49 13.73 26.68 2.59
CA ARG A 49 13.65 25.85 1.37
C ARG A 49 14.07 24.41 1.65
N ALA A 50 15.19 24.22 2.34
CA ALA A 50 15.65 22.88 2.73
C ALA A 50 14.64 22.16 3.63
N ALA A 51 14.00 22.86 4.57
CA ALA A 51 12.96 22.29 5.41
C ALA A 51 11.73 21.87 4.61
N GLN A 52 11.27 22.69 3.66
CA GLN A 52 10.13 22.39 2.80
C GLN A 52 10.39 21.23 1.82
N GLU A 53 11.63 21.09 1.33
CA GLU A 53 11.98 20.07 0.34
C GLU A 53 12.42 18.74 0.98
N GLN A 54 13.13 18.78 2.12
CA GLN A 54 13.86 17.63 2.64
C GLN A 54 13.41 17.19 4.04
N SER A 55 12.57 17.96 4.74
CA SER A 55 12.13 17.54 6.07
C SER A 55 11.15 16.37 6.02
N ILE A 56 11.22 15.52 7.03
CA ILE A 56 10.29 14.40 7.20
C ILE A 56 8.85 14.93 7.33
N ALA A 57 8.64 16.04 8.03
CA ALA A 57 7.32 16.63 8.21
C ALA A 57 6.71 17.08 6.88
N ALA A 58 7.50 17.73 5.99
CA ALA A 58 7.05 18.11 4.65
C ALA A 58 6.73 16.89 3.78
N MET A 59 7.54 15.83 3.86
CA MET A 59 7.26 14.57 3.16
C MET A 59 5.97 13.92 3.65
N VAL A 60 5.75 13.86 4.97
CA VAL A 60 4.50 13.32 5.55
C VAL A 60 3.30 14.14 5.08
N ALA A 61 3.36 15.48 5.14
CA ALA A 61 2.30 16.35 4.67
C ALA A 61 1.97 16.09 3.19
N LYS A 62 2.98 15.99 2.33
CA LYS A 62 2.85 15.70 0.90
C LYS A 62 2.19 14.33 0.64
N TYR A 63 2.64 13.28 1.31
CA TYR A 63 2.09 11.93 1.10
C TYR A 63 0.70 11.78 1.68
N THR A 64 0.37 12.46 2.79
CA THR A 64 -0.99 12.51 3.34
C THR A 64 -1.95 13.19 2.35
N PHE A 65 -1.54 14.31 1.77
CA PHE A 65 -2.31 14.96 0.71
C PHE A 65 -2.47 14.06 -0.52
N LEU A 66 -1.39 13.40 -0.96
CA LEU A 66 -1.43 12.50 -2.10
C LEU A 66 -2.37 11.31 -1.86
N SER A 67 -2.40 10.75 -0.65
CA SER A 67 -3.35 9.72 -0.23
C SER A 67 -4.80 10.19 -0.36
N SER A 68 -5.09 11.41 0.12
CA SER A 68 -6.43 12.00 0.02
C SER A 68 -6.82 12.29 -1.44
N TYR A 69 -5.87 12.73 -2.27
CA TYR A 69 -6.09 12.90 -3.70
C TYR A 69 -6.49 11.59 -4.39
N TRP A 70 -5.75 10.50 -4.12
CA TRP A 70 -6.05 9.21 -4.71
C TRP A 70 -7.36 8.61 -4.18
N SER A 71 -7.68 8.83 -2.90
CA SER A 71 -8.98 8.47 -2.31
C SER A 71 -10.13 9.17 -3.03
N PHE A 72 -10.01 10.48 -3.27
CA PHE A 72 -11.00 11.22 -4.03
C PHE A 72 -11.11 10.74 -5.48
N ARG A 73 -9.99 10.42 -6.11
CA ARG A 73 -9.96 9.87 -7.47
C ARG A 73 -10.60 8.49 -7.56
N SER A 74 -10.33 7.63 -6.56
CA SER A 74 -10.97 6.31 -6.42
C SER A 74 -12.49 6.44 -6.22
N PHE A 75 -12.91 7.38 -5.37
CA PHE A 75 -14.33 7.70 -5.22
C PHE A 75 -14.96 8.13 -6.55
N ARG A 76 -14.32 8.97 -7.34
CA ARG A 76 -14.84 9.35 -8.66
C ARG A 76 -14.95 8.15 -9.60
N ALA A 77 -13.97 7.26 -9.59
CA ALA A 77 -13.97 6.05 -10.40
C ALA A 77 -15.06 5.06 -9.96
N SER A 78 -15.32 4.90 -8.67
CA SER A 78 -16.35 4.01 -8.13
C SER A 78 -17.79 4.41 -8.48
N ARG A 79 -17.97 5.59 -9.03
CA ARG A 79 -19.27 6.07 -9.55
C ARG A 79 -19.56 5.65 -10.99
N LEU A 80 -18.55 5.15 -11.69
CA LEU A 80 -18.67 4.59 -13.01
C LEU A 80 -19.10 3.11 -12.93
N PRO A 81 -19.68 2.53 -14.00
CA PRO A 81 -19.93 1.12 -14.05
C PRO A 81 -18.64 0.32 -13.85
N SER A 82 -18.66 -0.64 -12.94
CA SER A 82 -17.54 -1.57 -12.76
C SER A 82 -17.78 -2.84 -13.55
N LEU A 83 -16.82 -3.22 -14.40
CA LEU A 83 -16.81 -4.49 -15.12
C LEU A 83 -15.86 -5.44 -14.41
N ASN A 84 -16.38 -6.60 -13.98
CA ASN A 84 -15.61 -7.61 -13.28
C ASN A 84 -15.72 -8.95 -13.99
N LEU A 85 -14.58 -9.58 -14.24
CA LEU A 85 -14.46 -10.95 -14.67
C LEU A 85 -14.05 -11.78 -13.45
N SER A 86 -14.82 -12.80 -13.12
CA SER A 86 -14.55 -13.76 -12.05
C SER A 86 -14.39 -15.15 -12.62
N GLY A 87 -13.48 -15.94 -12.04
CA GLY A 87 -13.28 -17.32 -12.43
C GLY A 87 -13.05 -18.16 -11.17
N GLU A 88 -13.79 -19.26 -11.08
CA GLU A 88 -13.58 -20.31 -10.09
C GLU A 88 -13.21 -21.57 -10.86
N VAL A 89 -12.01 -22.06 -10.66
CA VAL A 89 -11.49 -23.24 -11.36
C VAL A 89 -11.08 -24.29 -10.34
N LEU A 90 -11.24 -25.58 -10.71
CA LEU A 90 -10.88 -26.72 -9.87
C LEU A 90 -11.63 -26.76 -8.53
N SER A 91 -12.90 -26.38 -8.50
CA SER A 91 -13.75 -26.54 -7.34
C SER A 91 -14.20 -28.00 -7.24
N PHE A 92 -13.54 -28.80 -6.41
CA PHE A 92 -13.86 -30.20 -6.16
C PHE A 92 -14.86 -30.33 -5.01
N ASP A 93 -15.93 -31.04 -5.22
CA ASP A 93 -16.88 -31.46 -4.17
C ASP A 93 -16.95 -32.98 -4.16
N ARG A 94 -16.66 -33.56 -3.00
CA ARG A 94 -16.89 -34.99 -2.76
C ARG A 94 -17.70 -35.14 -1.47
N SER A 95 -18.95 -35.55 -1.62
CA SER A 95 -19.90 -35.63 -0.52
C SER A 95 -20.85 -36.81 -0.70
N LEU A 96 -21.38 -37.31 0.44
CA LEU A 96 -22.51 -38.25 0.41
C LEU A 96 -23.80 -37.45 0.47
N ARG A 97 -24.65 -37.61 -0.51
CA ARG A 97 -25.95 -36.93 -0.55
C ARG A 97 -27.08 -37.99 -0.60
N LEU A 98 -28.16 -37.70 0.13
CA LEU A 98 -29.37 -38.47 0.05
C LEU A 98 -30.07 -38.11 -1.28
N LEU A 99 -30.01 -39.01 -2.24
CA LEU A 99 -30.59 -38.81 -3.55
C LEU A 99 -31.54 -39.97 -3.85
N GLN A 100 -32.52 -39.72 -4.69
CA GLN A 100 -33.35 -40.77 -5.24
C GLN A 100 -32.59 -41.52 -6.32
N ASP A 101 -32.48 -42.84 -6.15
CA ASP A 101 -31.87 -43.69 -7.16
C ASP A 101 -32.71 -43.68 -8.42
N TYR A 102 -32.08 -43.41 -9.55
CA TYR A 102 -32.80 -43.27 -10.82
C TYR A 102 -33.42 -44.59 -11.33
N ASP A 103 -32.79 -45.71 -10.97
CA ASP A 103 -33.22 -47.03 -11.46
C ASP A 103 -34.29 -47.67 -10.57
N THR A 104 -34.21 -47.49 -9.26
CA THR A 104 -35.10 -48.13 -8.28
C THR A 104 -36.14 -47.20 -7.69
N GLY A 105 -35.95 -45.88 -7.79
CA GLY A 105 -36.83 -44.89 -7.18
C GLY A 105 -36.67 -44.73 -5.65
N GLU A 106 -35.78 -45.51 -5.02
CA GLU A 106 -35.55 -45.47 -3.58
C GLU A 106 -34.59 -44.35 -3.17
N MET A 107 -34.81 -43.79 -1.98
CA MET A 107 -33.91 -42.80 -1.39
C MET A 107 -32.73 -43.49 -0.73
N ARG A 108 -31.54 -43.26 -1.23
CA ARG A 108 -30.30 -43.79 -0.62
C ARG A 108 -29.17 -42.77 -0.67
N TYR A 109 -28.19 -42.97 0.20
CA TYR A 109 -26.97 -42.16 0.20
C TYR A 109 -26.10 -42.56 -1.00
N LEU A 110 -25.94 -41.61 -1.92
CA LEU A 110 -25.06 -41.75 -3.08
C LEU A 110 -23.86 -40.82 -2.96
N GLU A 111 -22.71 -41.33 -3.37
CA GLU A 111 -21.51 -40.48 -3.48
C GLU A 111 -21.73 -39.47 -4.60
N ASN A 112 -21.54 -38.20 -4.27
CA ASN A 112 -21.50 -37.11 -5.22
C ASN A 112 -20.05 -36.63 -5.29
N TYR A 113 -19.43 -36.87 -6.43
CA TYR A 113 -18.06 -36.40 -6.68
C TYR A 113 -18.06 -35.63 -7.99
N ASN A 114 -17.74 -34.34 -7.91
CA ASN A 114 -17.75 -33.46 -9.08
C ASN A 114 -16.64 -32.43 -9.04
N LEU A 115 -16.31 -31.91 -10.21
CA LEU A 115 -15.44 -30.79 -10.46
C LEU A 115 -16.25 -29.70 -11.15
N GLN A 116 -16.35 -28.54 -10.53
CA GLN A 116 -17.02 -27.39 -11.09
C GLN A 116 -16.01 -26.32 -11.49
N ASN A 117 -16.20 -25.77 -12.68
CA ASN A 117 -15.48 -24.59 -13.16
C ASN A 117 -16.50 -23.55 -13.61
N THR A 118 -16.35 -22.32 -13.11
CA THR A 118 -17.27 -21.21 -13.40
C THR A 118 -16.49 -20.01 -13.90
N ILE A 119 -16.96 -19.41 -14.97
CA ILE A 119 -16.49 -18.10 -15.45
C ILE A 119 -17.69 -17.17 -15.43
N GLY A 120 -17.56 -16.03 -14.76
CA GLY A 120 -18.60 -15.03 -14.63
C GLY A 120 -18.14 -13.64 -15.07
N LEU A 121 -19.01 -12.94 -15.79
CA LEU A 121 -18.82 -11.54 -16.15
C LEU A 121 -19.94 -10.73 -15.51
N SER A 122 -19.58 -9.67 -14.77
CA SER A 122 -20.58 -8.81 -14.14
C SER A 122 -20.28 -7.33 -14.36
N ILE A 123 -21.35 -6.57 -14.63
CA ILE A 123 -21.32 -5.11 -14.65
C ILE A 123 -22.17 -4.64 -13.49
N ARG A 124 -21.61 -3.78 -12.63
CA ARG A 124 -22.31 -3.20 -11.49
C ARG A 124 -22.27 -1.69 -11.58
N GLN A 125 -23.44 -1.05 -11.39
CA GLN A 125 -23.62 0.39 -11.37
C GLN A 125 -24.40 0.82 -10.14
N ASN A 126 -23.80 1.70 -9.34
CA ASN A 126 -24.46 2.35 -8.20
C ASN A 126 -25.22 3.58 -8.66
N ILE A 127 -26.49 3.71 -8.29
CA ILE A 127 -27.37 4.81 -8.67
C ILE A 127 -27.46 5.80 -7.50
N ALA A 128 -26.74 6.93 -7.58
CA ALA A 128 -26.69 7.91 -6.51
C ALA A 128 -28.04 8.60 -6.24
N LEU A 129 -28.96 8.63 -7.20
CA LEU A 129 -30.26 9.26 -7.07
C LEU A 129 -31.17 8.48 -6.10
N THR A 130 -31.26 7.17 -6.32
CA THR A 130 -32.16 6.29 -5.57
C THR A 130 -31.46 5.57 -4.42
N GLY A 131 -30.13 5.45 -4.46
CA GLY A 131 -29.37 4.62 -3.52
C GLY A 131 -29.36 3.14 -3.89
N GLY A 132 -29.94 2.79 -5.05
CA GLY A 132 -29.98 1.42 -5.53
C GLY A 132 -28.73 1.00 -6.31
N THR A 133 -28.62 -0.30 -6.56
CA THR A 133 -27.53 -0.91 -7.35
C THR A 133 -28.13 -1.74 -8.47
N LEU A 134 -27.69 -1.46 -9.69
CA LEU A 134 -27.99 -2.22 -10.88
C LEU A 134 -26.84 -3.17 -11.18
N GLN A 135 -27.15 -4.44 -11.41
CA GLN A 135 -26.15 -5.45 -11.75
C GLN A 135 -26.61 -6.26 -12.97
N LEU A 136 -25.75 -6.34 -13.95
CA LEU A 136 -25.85 -7.26 -15.08
C LEU A 136 -24.83 -8.38 -14.86
N TYR A 137 -25.27 -9.62 -14.97
CA TYR A 137 -24.43 -10.79 -14.74
C TYR A 137 -24.61 -11.82 -15.87
N SER A 138 -23.52 -12.42 -16.29
CA SER A 138 -23.46 -13.53 -17.22
C SER A 138 -22.51 -14.58 -16.69
N SER A 139 -22.84 -15.87 -16.81
CA SER A 139 -21.94 -16.94 -16.41
C SER A 139 -21.99 -18.14 -17.32
N LEU A 140 -20.83 -18.80 -17.39
CA LEU A 140 -20.66 -20.11 -18.02
C LEU A 140 -20.10 -21.07 -16.97
N ASN A 141 -20.77 -22.21 -16.81
CA ASN A 141 -20.38 -23.23 -15.84
C ASN A 141 -20.14 -24.54 -16.58
N ARG A 142 -19.07 -25.22 -16.20
CA ARG A 142 -18.77 -26.58 -16.59
C ARG A 142 -18.78 -27.46 -15.34
N LEU A 143 -19.55 -28.54 -15.37
CA LEU A 143 -19.62 -29.52 -14.31
C LEU A 143 -19.14 -30.87 -14.89
N ASP A 144 -18.04 -31.36 -14.36
CA ASP A 144 -17.55 -32.71 -14.60
C ASP A 144 -17.92 -33.55 -13.37
N GLN A 145 -18.89 -34.42 -13.50
CA GLN A 145 -19.38 -35.33 -12.47
C GLN A 145 -18.70 -36.67 -12.63
N PHE A 146 -18.09 -37.20 -11.56
CA PHE A 146 -17.39 -38.49 -11.55
C PHE A 146 -18.18 -39.60 -10.84
N ALA A 147 -19.06 -39.23 -9.90
CA ALA A 147 -19.95 -40.14 -9.20
C ALA A 147 -21.32 -39.46 -8.95
N PRO A 148 -22.44 -40.21 -8.97
CA PRO A 148 -22.59 -41.66 -9.16
C PRO A 148 -22.39 -42.11 -10.61
N LYS A 149 -22.48 -41.23 -11.60
CA LYS A 149 -22.29 -41.50 -13.01
C LYS A 149 -21.40 -40.47 -13.66
N ASP A 150 -20.42 -40.91 -14.44
CA ASP A 150 -19.52 -39.99 -15.14
C ASP A 150 -20.30 -39.21 -16.21
N SER A 151 -20.27 -37.87 -16.10
CA SER A 151 -20.92 -36.99 -17.07
C SER A 151 -20.24 -35.61 -17.08
N LYS A 152 -20.31 -34.97 -18.25
CA LYS A 152 -19.83 -33.60 -18.45
C LYS A 152 -20.98 -32.73 -18.92
N SER A 153 -21.26 -31.68 -18.17
CA SER A 153 -22.38 -30.78 -18.45
C SER A 153 -21.90 -29.35 -18.53
N TYR A 154 -22.45 -28.60 -19.46
CA TYR A 154 -22.25 -27.16 -19.59
C TYR A 154 -23.57 -26.47 -19.41
N TYR A 155 -23.63 -25.46 -18.55
CA TYR A 155 -24.79 -24.62 -18.41
C TYR A 155 -24.40 -23.17 -18.34
N SER A 156 -25.20 -22.29 -18.89
CA SER A 156 -24.92 -20.85 -18.92
C SER A 156 -26.15 -20.06 -18.50
N GLN A 157 -25.89 -18.93 -17.87
CA GLN A 157 -26.85 -17.86 -17.68
C GLN A 157 -26.39 -16.69 -18.56
N PRO A 158 -26.94 -16.56 -19.78
CA PRO A 158 -26.46 -15.60 -20.75
C PRO A 158 -26.56 -14.16 -20.25
N ILE A 159 -27.69 -13.79 -19.66
CA ILE A 159 -27.91 -12.46 -19.11
C ILE A 159 -28.87 -12.54 -17.93
N THR A 160 -28.44 -12.01 -16.78
CA THR A 160 -29.30 -11.80 -15.61
C THR A 160 -29.20 -10.34 -15.21
N LEU A 161 -30.32 -9.63 -15.20
CA LEU A 161 -30.40 -8.24 -14.72
C LEU A 161 -31.00 -8.24 -13.33
N SER A 162 -30.28 -7.66 -12.36
CA SER A 162 -30.71 -7.52 -10.98
C SER A 162 -30.67 -6.05 -10.59
N TYR A 163 -31.75 -5.59 -9.94
CA TYR A 163 -31.82 -4.27 -9.34
C TYR A 163 -32.16 -4.41 -7.86
N THR A 164 -31.29 -3.85 -7.01
CA THR A 164 -31.47 -3.86 -5.56
C THR A 164 -31.71 -2.44 -5.09
N GLN A 165 -32.87 -2.17 -4.49
CA GLN A 165 -33.25 -0.87 -3.96
C GLN A 165 -33.53 -0.95 -2.45
N PRO A 166 -32.69 -0.31 -1.59
CA PRO A 166 -33.04 -0.15 -0.19
C PRO A 166 -34.20 0.84 -0.05
N LEU A 167 -35.27 0.42 0.63
CA LEU A 167 -36.49 1.25 0.78
C LEU A 167 -36.41 2.18 1.99
N PHE A 168 -35.87 1.69 3.14
CA PHE A 168 -35.83 2.42 4.41
C PHE A 168 -34.39 2.61 4.91
N ALA A 169 -33.43 2.74 4.00
CA ALA A 169 -32.04 2.91 4.34
C ALA A 169 -31.53 4.30 3.93
N TYR A 170 -30.50 4.71 4.63
CA TYR A 170 -29.71 5.89 4.29
C TYR A 170 -29.08 5.75 2.89
N ASN A 171 -29.26 6.78 2.06
CA ASN A 171 -28.64 6.80 0.72
C ASN A 171 -27.18 7.26 0.80
N GLN A 172 -26.29 6.30 1.01
CA GLN A 172 -24.85 6.55 1.12
C GLN A 172 -24.29 7.22 -0.14
N PHE A 173 -24.64 6.74 -1.34
CA PHE A 173 -24.08 7.26 -2.61
C PHE A 173 -24.40 8.75 -2.83
N LYS A 174 -25.56 9.20 -2.36
CA LYS A 174 -25.95 10.61 -2.43
C LYS A 174 -25.11 11.48 -1.52
N TRP A 175 -24.83 11.00 -0.31
CA TRP A 175 -24.05 11.75 0.68
C TRP A 175 -22.56 11.72 0.36
N ASP A 176 -22.01 10.60 -0.06
CA ASP A 176 -20.62 10.49 -0.49
C ASP A 176 -20.33 11.45 -1.66
N LYS A 177 -21.29 11.64 -2.56
CA LYS A 177 -21.19 12.63 -3.64
C LYS A 177 -21.02 14.07 -3.12
N LYS A 178 -21.58 14.39 -1.95
CA LYS A 178 -21.50 15.72 -1.34
C LYS A 178 -20.27 15.87 -0.44
N ILE A 179 -19.89 14.80 0.24
CA ILE A 179 -18.84 14.79 1.26
C ILE A 179 -17.45 14.70 0.61
N ALA A 180 -17.24 13.76 -0.30
CA ALA A 180 -15.91 13.51 -0.87
C ALA A 180 -15.22 14.74 -1.51
N PRO A 181 -15.92 15.65 -2.24
CA PRO A 181 -15.28 16.88 -2.71
C PRO A 181 -14.84 17.82 -1.59
N LYS A 182 -15.63 17.87 -0.49
CA LYS A 182 -15.30 18.70 0.68
C LYS A 182 -14.13 18.15 1.47
N GLU A 183 -14.05 16.83 1.63
CA GLU A 183 -12.91 16.16 2.24
C GLU A 183 -11.62 16.39 1.43
N TYR A 184 -11.72 16.37 0.11
CA TYR A 184 -10.58 16.69 -0.75
C TYR A 184 -10.14 18.15 -0.63
N GLU A 185 -11.09 19.09 -0.51
CA GLU A 185 -10.79 20.50 -0.27
C GLU A 185 -10.17 20.72 1.12
N LEU A 186 -10.68 20.03 2.13
CA LEU A 186 -10.09 20.01 3.46
C LEU A 186 -8.64 19.52 3.42
N ALA A 187 -8.39 18.40 2.73
CA ALA A 187 -7.04 17.86 2.60
C ALA A 187 -6.04 18.83 1.95
N LYS A 188 -6.48 19.65 0.97
CA LYS A 188 -5.66 20.72 0.39
C LYS A 188 -5.29 21.77 1.44
N ARG A 189 -6.24 22.21 2.25
CA ARG A 189 -6.03 23.22 3.29
C ARG A 189 -5.10 22.69 4.39
N THR A 190 -5.32 21.46 4.83
CA THR A 190 -4.44 20.79 5.82
C THR A 190 -3.01 20.64 5.29
N TYR A 191 -2.83 20.39 4.00
CA TYR A 191 -1.49 20.37 3.41
C TYR A 191 -0.81 21.74 3.46
N ILE A 192 -1.52 22.81 3.14
CA ILE A 192 -0.98 24.18 3.22
C ILE A 192 -0.61 24.51 4.67
N GLU A 193 -1.52 24.23 5.62
CA GLU A 193 -1.28 24.43 7.05
C GLU A 193 -0.02 23.68 7.52
N ALA A 194 0.11 22.40 7.18
CA ALA A 194 1.29 21.61 7.53
C ALA A 194 2.60 22.18 6.93
N MET A 195 2.57 22.75 5.74
CA MET A 195 3.73 23.39 5.12
C MET A 195 4.10 24.71 5.81
N GLU A 196 3.12 25.48 6.28
CA GLU A 196 3.34 26.68 7.08
C GLU A 196 3.92 26.34 8.45
N ASP A 197 3.46 25.24 9.07
CA ASP A 197 4.04 24.74 10.32
C ASP A 197 5.50 24.34 10.14
N VAL A 198 5.85 23.67 9.06
CA VAL A 198 7.24 23.33 8.71
C VAL A 198 8.08 24.60 8.55
N THR A 199 7.55 25.62 7.90
CA THR A 199 8.21 26.90 7.71
C THR A 199 8.46 27.60 9.05
N THR A 200 7.45 27.68 9.91
CA THR A 200 7.52 28.29 11.23
C THR A 200 8.55 27.57 12.11
N GLN A 201 8.57 26.25 12.05
CA GLN A 201 9.55 25.44 12.79
C GLN A 201 10.98 25.65 12.28
N ALA A 202 11.18 25.74 10.97
CA ALA A 202 12.48 26.03 10.36
C ALA A 202 13.02 27.40 10.80
N VAL A 203 12.18 28.44 10.79
CA VAL A 203 12.52 29.78 11.29
C VAL A 203 12.94 29.72 12.76
N SER A 204 12.19 29.01 13.59
CA SER A 204 12.48 28.88 15.02
C SER A 204 13.83 28.20 15.26
N TYR A 205 14.13 27.12 14.52
CA TYR A 205 15.42 26.43 14.63
C TYR A 205 16.58 27.27 14.11
N TYR A 206 16.39 28.02 13.04
CA TYR A 206 17.42 28.93 12.52
C TYR A 206 17.82 29.96 13.53
N PHE A 207 16.88 30.66 14.17
CA PHE A 207 17.18 31.64 15.20
C PHE A 207 17.76 31.04 16.49
N ALA A 208 17.30 29.83 16.86
CA ALA A 208 17.89 29.10 17.98
C ALA A 208 19.37 28.74 17.72
N LEU A 209 19.71 28.34 16.51
CA LEU A 209 21.09 28.08 16.10
C LEU A 209 21.92 29.34 16.10
N LEU A 210 21.41 30.44 15.55
CA LEU A 210 22.11 31.75 15.54
C LEU A 210 22.40 32.23 16.95
N LEU A 211 21.41 32.14 17.85
CA LEU A 211 21.58 32.51 19.26
C LEU A 211 22.61 31.63 19.95
N SER A 212 22.61 30.34 19.70
CA SER A 212 23.58 29.38 20.26
C SER A 212 25.01 29.70 19.78
N LYS A 213 25.18 30.02 18.49
CA LYS A 213 26.46 30.45 17.91
C LYS A 213 26.98 31.71 18.57
N THR A 214 26.15 32.74 18.71
CA THR A 214 26.53 34.00 19.35
C THR A 214 26.91 33.79 20.82
N ARG A 215 26.15 32.97 21.56
CA ARG A 215 26.49 32.62 22.95
C ARG A 215 27.84 31.91 23.05
N HIS A 216 28.13 31.00 22.13
CA HIS A 216 29.42 30.32 22.07
C HIS A 216 30.58 31.30 21.81
N GLU A 217 30.43 32.20 20.84
CA GLU A 217 31.44 33.21 20.54
C GLU A 217 31.72 34.15 21.75
N ILE A 218 30.67 34.55 22.47
CA ILE A 218 30.82 35.34 23.71
C ILE A 218 31.53 34.51 24.79
N ALA A 219 31.19 33.25 24.96
CA ALA A 219 31.81 32.38 25.95
C ALA A 219 33.32 32.19 25.67
N VAL A 220 33.69 31.98 24.40
CA VAL A 220 35.11 31.88 24.00
C VAL A 220 35.86 33.17 24.31
N LYS A 221 35.32 34.35 23.93
CA LYS A 221 35.95 35.65 24.25
C LYS A 221 36.10 35.88 25.76
N ASN A 222 35.08 35.53 26.56
CA ASN A 222 35.15 35.63 28.01
C ASN A 222 36.21 34.71 28.60
N TYR A 223 36.33 33.47 28.09
CA TYR A 223 37.38 32.54 28.50
C TYR A 223 38.79 33.13 28.22
N ASP A 224 39.01 33.63 27.01
CA ASP A 224 40.31 34.20 26.61
C ASP A 224 40.67 35.44 27.47
N ASN A 225 39.70 36.32 27.73
CA ASN A 225 39.88 37.48 28.61
C ASN A 225 40.23 37.05 30.04
N THR A 226 39.52 36.09 30.60
CA THR A 226 39.75 35.58 31.96
C THR A 226 41.12 34.90 32.05
N LYS A 227 41.53 34.14 31.04
CA LYS A 227 42.84 33.51 30.93
C LYS A 227 43.97 34.56 30.92
N ALA A 228 43.78 35.66 30.18
CA ALA A 228 44.73 36.76 30.13
C ALA A 228 44.84 37.47 31.49
N LEU A 229 43.72 37.73 32.16
CA LEU A 229 43.70 38.32 33.52
C LEU A 229 44.37 37.39 34.53
N TYR A 230 44.15 36.10 34.48
CA TYR A 230 44.80 35.10 35.33
C TYR A 230 46.33 35.14 35.14
N ALA A 231 46.81 35.14 33.90
CA ALA A 231 48.25 35.23 33.60
C ALA A 231 48.92 36.54 34.13
N ILE A 232 48.17 37.65 34.10
CA ILE A 232 48.68 38.96 34.70
C ILE A 232 48.73 38.85 36.21
N ALA A 233 47.67 38.27 36.84
CA ALA A 233 47.63 38.10 38.29
C ALA A 233 48.76 37.17 38.79
N GLU A 234 49.03 36.06 38.08
CA GLU A 234 50.15 35.17 38.40
C GLU A 234 51.55 35.90 38.34
N LYS A 235 51.74 36.72 37.30
CA LYS A 235 52.98 37.54 37.19
C LYS A 235 53.14 38.57 38.27
N ARG A 236 52.07 39.06 38.90
CA ARG A 236 52.10 40.01 39.99
C ARG A 236 52.35 39.42 41.37
N LEU A 237 52.12 38.12 41.49
CA LEU A 237 52.29 37.33 42.70
C LEU A 237 53.72 36.77 42.84
N LYS A 238 54.50 36.75 41.77
CA LYS A 238 55.90 36.43 41.70
C LYS A 238 56.71 37.70 41.81
#